data_a6fa3a2f8525756a201e1006cbedaa8a
#
_entry.id   a6fa3a2f8525756a201e1006cbedaa8a
#
_cell.length_a   1.000
_cell.length_b   1.000
_cell.length_c   1.000
_cell.angle_alpha   90.00
_cell.angle_beta   90.00
_cell.angle_gamma   90.00
#
_symmetry.space_group_name_H-M   'P 1'
#
loop_
_entity.id
_entity.type
_entity.pdbx_description
1 polymer ?
#
loop_
_entity_poly.entity_id
_entity_poly.type
_entity_poly.pdbx_seq_one_letter_code
_entity_poly.pdbx_strand_id
1 'polypeptide(L)'
;MGDQTLDSWAVLSKAVELAKLGEDFVLATVVWRQGPSSGQHGSRAIVMASGEIHGWIGGACAEPVLLREAQRALADRKPRLLMLGESEQLGAIAEGITQIAISCQSDGALQIYLEPVQITPHLVVVGRSPMAHTLHDLAVSLDWRAEIIDG
;
A
#
# COMPACT_ATOMS: atom_id res chain seq x y z
N MET A 1 20.70 7.43 17.06
CA MET A 1 20.23 6.34 16.18
C MET A 1 18.79 6.08 16.54
N GLY A 2 17.87 6.63 15.77
CA GLY A 2 16.41 6.42 15.98
C GLY A 2 16.07 4.97 15.71
N ASP A 3 15.36 4.38 16.63
CA ASP A 3 14.92 2.99 16.59
C ASP A 3 13.92 2.79 15.42
N GLN A 4 14.42 2.25 14.30
CA GLN A 4 13.59 2.00 13.10
C GLN A 4 12.49 0.94 13.33
N THR A 5 12.59 0.16 14.40
CA THR A 5 11.57 -0.80 14.82
C THR A 5 10.32 -0.08 15.35
N LEU A 6 10.46 1.07 16.02
CA LEU A 6 9.33 1.89 16.49
C LEU A 6 8.56 2.50 15.31
N ASP A 7 9.26 2.96 14.26
CA ASP A 7 8.64 3.49 13.06
C ASP A 7 7.78 2.44 12.32
N SER A 8 8.29 1.21 12.24
CA SER A 8 7.55 0.11 11.59
C SER A 8 6.26 -0.25 12.34
N TRP A 9 6.28 -0.23 13.68
CA TRP A 9 5.09 -0.46 14.50
C TRP A 9 4.07 0.67 14.36
N ALA A 10 4.53 1.92 14.34
CA ALA A 10 3.67 3.09 14.14
C ALA A 10 2.95 3.02 12.79
N VAL A 11 3.65 2.60 11.72
CA VAL A 11 3.05 2.41 10.39
C VAL A 11 1.98 1.33 10.40
N LEU A 12 2.22 0.17 11.03
CA LEU A 12 1.23 -0.90 11.12
C LEU A 12 0.01 -0.49 11.97
N SER A 13 0.24 0.23 13.06
CA SER A 13 -0.85 0.76 13.90
C SER A 13 -1.72 1.75 13.12
N LYS A 14 -1.10 2.62 12.31
CA LYS A 14 -1.80 3.55 11.44
C LYS A 14 -2.58 2.81 10.34
N ALA A 15 -2.03 1.75 9.77
CA ALA A 15 -2.73 0.91 8.79
C ALA A 15 -4.02 0.31 9.39
N VAL A 16 -3.96 -0.18 10.63
CA VAL A 16 -5.15 -0.71 11.32
C VAL A 16 -6.18 0.39 11.59
N GLU A 17 -5.73 1.59 11.97
CA GLU A 17 -6.63 2.74 12.16
C GLU A 17 -7.36 3.10 10.86
N LEU A 18 -6.63 3.26 9.75
CA LEU A 18 -7.19 3.58 8.44
C LEU A 18 -8.17 2.50 7.96
N ALA A 19 -7.81 1.23 8.15
CA ALA A 19 -8.70 0.12 7.81
C ALA A 19 -10.01 0.16 8.59
N LYS A 20 -10.00 0.55 9.89
CA LYS A 20 -11.22 0.74 10.69
C LYS A 20 -12.05 1.93 10.24
N LEU A 21 -11.41 2.98 9.72
CA LEU A 21 -12.09 4.16 9.19
C LEU A 21 -12.65 3.95 7.77
N GLY A 22 -12.31 2.83 7.12
CA GLY A 22 -12.74 2.56 5.75
C GLY A 22 -11.94 3.34 4.69
N GLU A 23 -10.73 3.77 5.03
CA GLU A 23 -9.86 4.53 4.14
C GLU A 23 -8.95 3.61 3.33
N ASP A 24 -8.94 3.79 2.01
CA ASP A 24 -8.06 3.07 1.11
C ASP A 24 -6.64 3.65 1.17
N PHE A 25 -5.64 2.78 1.17
CA PHE A 25 -4.23 3.16 1.18
C PHE A 25 -3.34 2.11 0.51
N VAL A 26 -2.10 2.45 0.28
CA VAL A 26 -1.05 1.50 -0.14
C VAL A 26 -0.06 1.31 0.99
N LEU A 27 0.21 0.07 1.35
CA LEU A 27 1.32 -0.28 2.22
C LEU A 27 2.55 -0.55 1.36
N ALA A 28 3.58 0.29 1.51
CA ALA A 28 4.86 0.13 0.85
C ALA A 28 5.85 -0.52 1.81
N THR A 29 6.58 -1.54 1.34
CA THR A 29 7.58 -2.25 2.13
C THR A 29 8.87 -2.42 1.33
N VAL A 30 10.02 -2.03 1.89
CA VAL A 30 11.34 -2.32 1.32
C VAL A 30 11.66 -3.79 1.53
N VAL A 31 11.70 -4.56 0.46
CA VAL A 31 11.94 -6.02 0.49
C VAL A 31 13.37 -6.39 0.14
N TRP A 32 14.11 -5.50 -0.52
CA TRP A 32 15.51 -5.70 -0.86
C TRP A 32 16.22 -4.36 -1.05
N ARG A 33 17.52 -4.35 -0.78
CA ARG A 33 18.40 -3.21 -1.00
C ARG A 33 19.80 -3.63 -1.40
N GLN A 34 20.49 -2.78 -2.15
CA GLN A 34 21.89 -2.92 -2.50
C GLN A 34 22.60 -1.57 -2.39
N GLY A 35 23.83 -1.58 -1.95
CA GLY A 35 24.68 -0.40 -1.85
C GLY A 35 24.26 0.57 -0.73
N PRO A 36 24.77 1.80 -0.76
CA PRO A 36 24.53 2.84 0.25
C PRO A 36 23.14 3.49 0.09
N SER A 37 22.10 2.66 0.11
CA SER A 37 20.72 3.13 0.09
C SER A 37 20.28 3.55 1.49
N SER A 38 19.54 4.65 1.60
CA SER A 38 18.96 5.12 2.86
C SER A 38 17.82 4.20 3.37
N GLY A 39 17.09 3.53 2.48
CA GLY A 39 16.06 2.55 2.85
C GLY A 39 16.68 1.30 3.51
N GLN A 40 15.99 0.75 4.50
CA GLN A 40 16.40 -0.47 5.19
C GLN A 40 15.43 -1.61 4.87
N HIS A 41 15.88 -2.85 4.91
CA HIS A 41 14.98 -4.01 4.80
C HIS A 41 13.89 -3.92 5.86
N GLY A 42 12.64 -4.06 5.43
CA GLY A 42 11.48 -3.97 6.31
C GLY A 42 11.03 -2.53 6.64
N SER A 43 11.72 -1.48 6.14
CA SER A 43 11.18 -0.12 6.20
C SER A 43 9.82 -0.06 5.53
N ARG A 44 8.87 0.63 6.15
CA ARG A 44 7.49 0.72 5.67
C ARG A 44 6.99 2.15 5.61
N ALA A 45 6.08 2.38 4.68
CA ALA A 45 5.29 3.60 4.62
C ALA A 45 3.86 3.29 4.15
N ILE A 46 2.92 4.10 4.59
CA ILE A 46 1.56 4.15 4.05
C ILE A 46 1.49 5.33 3.11
N VAL A 47 0.91 5.11 1.93
CA VAL A 47 0.60 6.16 0.97
C VAL A 47 -0.90 6.24 0.82
N MET A 48 -1.47 7.39 1.18
CA MET A 48 -2.89 7.68 1.07
C MET A 48 -3.27 8.06 -0.37
N ALA A 49 -4.53 7.90 -0.73
CA ALA A 49 -5.05 8.39 -2.01
C ALA A 49 -4.86 9.92 -2.19
N SER A 50 -4.85 10.66 -1.09
CA SER A 50 -4.54 12.10 -1.06
C SER A 50 -3.09 12.44 -1.44
N GLY A 51 -2.19 11.46 -1.42
CA GLY A 51 -0.74 11.65 -1.57
C GLY A 51 0.01 11.86 -0.25
N GLU A 52 -0.68 11.86 0.89
CA GLU A 52 -0.04 11.90 2.20
C GLU A 52 0.73 10.60 2.46
N ILE A 53 1.94 10.71 3.03
CA ILE A 53 2.80 9.57 3.36
C ILE A 53 3.00 9.52 4.87
N HIS A 54 2.77 8.36 5.47
CA HIS A 54 3.09 8.04 6.85
C HIS A 54 4.16 6.96 6.92
N GLY A 55 5.27 7.22 7.59
CA GLY A 55 6.42 6.32 7.64
C GLY A 55 7.51 6.71 6.65
N TRP A 56 8.44 5.81 6.40
CA TRP A 56 9.60 6.11 5.58
C TRP A 56 10.18 4.85 4.91
N ILE A 57 10.54 4.96 3.64
CA ILE A 57 11.09 3.85 2.83
C ILE A 57 12.44 4.16 2.21
N GLY A 58 12.91 5.39 2.31
CA GLY A 58 14.17 5.81 1.67
C GLY A 58 14.23 7.30 1.42
N GLY A 59 15.26 7.76 0.73
CA GLY A 59 15.50 9.17 0.48
C GLY A 59 14.50 9.82 -0.48
N ALA A 60 14.61 11.15 -0.57
CA ALA A 60 13.71 12.02 -1.36
C ALA A 60 13.60 11.66 -2.85
N CYS A 61 14.59 10.96 -3.42
CA CYS A 61 14.53 10.52 -4.83
C CYS A 61 13.48 9.43 -5.08
N ALA A 62 13.21 8.58 -4.09
CA ALA A 62 12.25 7.49 -4.22
C ALA A 62 10.79 7.95 -4.02
N GLU A 63 10.58 9.03 -3.26
CA GLU A 63 9.25 9.50 -2.86
C GLU A 63 8.33 9.85 -4.03
N PRO A 64 8.74 10.63 -5.06
CA PRO A 64 7.86 10.95 -6.19
C PRO A 64 7.46 9.70 -7.00
N VAL A 65 8.37 8.73 -7.10
CA VAL A 65 8.11 7.47 -7.79
C VAL A 65 7.14 6.63 -6.97
N LEU A 66 7.36 6.54 -5.66
CA LEU A 66 6.46 5.85 -4.74
C LEU A 66 5.04 6.38 -4.83
N LEU A 67 4.85 7.71 -4.77
CA LEU A 67 3.53 8.34 -4.87
C LEU A 67 2.81 7.98 -6.16
N ARG A 68 3.50 8.12 -7.29
CA ARG A 68 2.93 7.81 -8.61
C ARG A 68 2.51 6.35 -8.72
N GLU A 69 3.39 5.43 -8.32
CA GLU A 69 3.11 4.00 -8.45
C GLU A 69 2.09 3.50 -7.41
N ALA A 70 2.04 4.11 -6.23
CA ALA A 70 1.01 3.85 -5.23
C ALA A 70 -0.38 4.26 -5.75
N GLN A 71 -0.51 5.44 -6.35
CA GLN A 71 -1.77 5.88 -6.98
C GLN A 71 -2.22 4.92 -8.09
N ARG A 72 -1.29 4.43 -8.90
CA ARG A 72 -1.58 3.42 -9.92
C ARG A 72 -2.03 2.10 -9.29
N ALA A 73 -1.37 1.66 -8.21
CA ALA A 73 -1.74 0.43 -7.50
C ALA A 73 -3.16 0.52 -6.93
N LEU A 74 -3.56 1.68 -6.38
CA LEU A 74 -4.94 1.93 -5.92
C LEU A 74 -5.94 1.90 -7.06
N ALA A 75 -5.64 2.57 -8.19
CA ALA A 75 -6.53 2.62 -9.35
C ALA A 75 -6.75 1.24 -9.98
N ASP A 76 -5.67 0.46 -10.13
CA ASP A 76 -5.68 -0.86 -10.78
C ASP A 76 -6.14 -1.97 -9.82
N ARG A 77 -6.18 -1.71 -8.51
CA ARG A 77 -6.42 -2.69 -7.45
C ARG A 77 -5.44 -3.88 -7.49
N LYS A 78 -4.20 -3.60 -7.87
CA LYS A 78 -3.17 -4.64 -8.04
C LYS A 78 -1.89 -4.28 -7.29
N PRO A 79 -1.27 -5.23 -6.62
CA PRO A 79 0.05 -5.02 -6.03
C PRO A 79 1.09 -4.76 -7.13
N ARG A 80 2.16 -4.07 -6.74
CA ARG A 80 3.28 -3.75 -7.62
C ARG A 80 4.60 -4.01 -6.92
N LEU A 81 5.56 -4.51 -7.67
CA LEU A 81 6.93 -4.65 -7.20
C LEU A 81 7.81 -3.68 -8.00
N LEU A 82 8.39 -2.72 -7.31
CA LEU A 82 9.23 -1.69 -7.90
C LEU A 82 10.69 -2.03 -7.70
N MET A 83 11.51 -1.83 -8.72
CA MET A 83 12.97 -1.82 -8.63
C MET A 83 13.45 -0.40 -8.94
N LEU A 84 14.01 0.26 -7.95
CA LEU A 84 14.53 1.61 -8.03
C LEU A 84 16.06 1.57 -7.95
N GLY A 85 16.74 2.20 -8.90
CA GLY A 85 18.19 2.25 -8.94
C GLY A 85 18.68 2.96 -10.19
N GLU A 86 19.98 3.12 -10.33
CA GLU A 86 20.57 3.61 -11.56
C GLU A 86 20.47 2.55 -12.68
N SER A 87 20.46 3.02 -13.94
CA SER A 87 20.25 2.13 -15.10
C SER A 87 21.24 0.97 -15.17
N GLU A 88 22.47 1.17 -14.68
CA GLU A 88 23.50 0.14 -14.66
C GLU A 88 23.27 -0.95 -13.61
N GLN A 89 22.48 -0.66 -12.57
CA GLN A 89 22.15 -1.59 -11.49
C GLN A 89 20.87 -2.37 -11.78
N LEU A 90 20.07 -1.89 -12.73
CA LEU A 90 18.86 -2.54 -13.18
C LEU A 90 19.21 -3.60 -14.20
N GLY A 91 19.36 -4.84 -13.76
CA GLY A 91 19.63 -6.01 -14.62
C GLY A 91 18.45 -6.39 -15.53
N ALA A 92 18.46 -7.63 -16.04
CA ALA A 92 17.35 -8.14 -16.83
C ALA A 92 16.04 -8.11 -16.04
N ILE A 93 14.96 -7.63 -16.68
CA ILE A 93 13.63 -7.49 -16.07
C ILE A 93 13.04 -8.88 -15.84
N ALA A 94 12.73 -9.20 -14.59
CA ALA A 94 11.88 -10.34 -14.28
C ALA A 94 10.41 -9.95 -14.50
N GLU A 95 9.60 -10.89 -14.92
CA GLU A 95 8.16 -10.69 -15.10
C GLU A 95 7.50 -10.25 -13.79
N GLY A 96 6.63 -9.25 -13.86
CA GLY A 96 5.93 -8.71 -12.68
C GLY A 96 6.68 -7.63 -11.91
N ILE A 97 7.88 -7.24 -12.33
CA ILE A 97 8.65 -6.15 -11.71
C ILE A 97 8.62 -4.90 -12.59
N THR A 98 8.24 -3.77 -12.01
CA THR A 98 8.35 -2.45 -12.64
C THR A 98 9.71 -1.85 -12.29
N GLN A 99 10.60 -1.76 -13.27
CA GLN A 99 11.90 -1.10 -13.09
C GLN A 99 11.80 0.38 -13.38
N ILE A 100 12.37 1.20 -12.49
CA ILE A 100 12.40 2.64 -12.64
C ILE A 100 13.81 3.12 -12.34
N ALA A 101 14.47 3.64 -13.36
CA ALA A 101 15.77 4.29 -13.18
C ALA A 101 15.56 5.61 -12.43
N ILE A 102 16.26 5.76 -11.31
CA ILE A 102 16.32 7.00 -10.54
C ILE A 102 17.77 7.45 -10.49
N SER A 103 17.99 8.73 -10.79
CA SER A 103 19.30 9.34 -10.59
C SER A 103 19.36 9.89 -9.17
N CYS A 104 20.01 9.18 -8.28
CA CYS A 104 20.30 9.60 -6.92
C CYS A 104 21.80 9.71 -6.70
N GLN A 105 22.24 10.63 -5.82
CA GLN A 105 23.64 10.76 -5.42
C GLN A 105 24.15 9.55 -4.60
N SER A 106 23.28 8.66 -4.20
CA SER A 106 23.62 7.40 -3.52
C SER A 106 23.50 6.26 -4.52
N ASP A 107 24.62 5.64 -4.89
CA ASP A 107 24.73 4.51 -5.83
C ASP A 107 24.02 3.23 -5.34
N GLY A 108 22.85 3.37 -4.72
CA GLY A 108 22.11 2.26 -4.14
C GLY A 108 20.86 1.89 -4.94
N ALA A 109 20.44 0.64 -4.83
CA ALA A 109 19.19 0.16 -5.38
C ALA A 109 18.24 -0.33 -4.28
N LEU A 110 16.93 -0.18 -4.51
CA LEU A 110 15.87 -0.60 -3.61
C LEU A 110 14.83 -1.40 -4.38
N GLN A 111 14.32 -2.45 -3.75
CA GLN A 111 13.10 -3.12 -4.19
C GLN A 111 12.00 -2.86 -3.18
N ILE A 112 10.88 -2.34 -3.66
CA ILE A 112 9.75 -1.92 -2.85
C ILE A 112 8.51 -2.65 -3.33
N TYR A 113 7.86 -3.36 -2.41
CA TYR A 113 6.56 -3.97 -2.65
C TYR A 113 5.45 -3.01 -2.24
N LEU A 114 4.54 -2.74 -3.15
CA LEU A 114 3.36 -1.90 -2.96
C LEU A 114 2.13 -2.78 -2.90
N GLU A 115 1.49 -2.80 -1.76
CA GLU A 115 0.26 -3.55 -1.51
C GLU A 115 -0.91 -2.58 -1.35
N PRO A 116 -1.84 -2.50 -2.34
CA PRO A 116 -3.04 -1.70 -2.18
C PRO A 116 -3.98 -2.38 -1.18
N VAL A 117 -4.27 -1.69 -0.09
CA VAL A 117 -5.24 -2.11 0.92
C VAL A 117 -6.53 -1.34 0.66
N GLN A 118 -7.52 -2.06 0.16
CA GLN A 118 -8.84 -1.50 -0.12
C GLN A 118 -9.85 -2.08 0.84
N ILE A 119 -10.63 -1.19 1.43
CA ILE A 119 -11.58 -1.59 2.44
C ILE A 119 -12.87 -2.02 1.76
N THR A 120 -13.27 -3.24 2.04
CA THR A 120 -14.55 -3.77 1.57
C THR A 120 -15.70 -2.97 2.19
N PRO A 121 -16.63 -2.40 1.41
CA PRO A 121 -17.79 -1.72 1.95
C PRO A 121 -18.56 -2.60 2.92
N HIS A 122 -19.14 -1.99 3.96
CA HIS A 122 -19.97 -2.68 4.94
C HIS A 122 -21.39 -2.13 4.90
N LEU A 123 -22.34 -2.97 4.49
CA LEU A 123 -23.77 -2.64 4.46
C LEU A 123 -24.44 -3.17 5.72
N VAL A 124 -25.06 -2.27 6.48
CA VAL A 124 -25.93 -2.62 7.61
C VAL A 124 -27.37 -2.36 7.20
N VAL A 125 -28.18 -3.41 7.19
CA VAL A 125 -29.60 -3.33 6.86
C VAL A 125 -30.41 -3.49 8.15
N VAL A 126 -31.23 -2.49 8.47
CA VAL A 126 -32.11 -2.54 9.65
C VAL A 126 -33.50 -3.00 9.23
N GLY A 127 -33.96 -4.12 9.79
CA GLY A 127 -35.31 -4.66 9.54
C GLY A 127 -35.31 -6.11 9.06
N ARG A 128 -36.52 -6.69 8.97
CA ARG A 128 -36.77 -8.11 8.61
C ARG A 128 -37.59 -8.31 7.34
N SER A 129 -37.72 -7.27 6.53
CA SER A 129 -38.51 -7.39 5.30
C SER A 129 -37.82 -8.28 4.26
N PRO A 130 -38.57 -8.89 3.33
CA PRO A 130 -37.95 -9.60 2.20
C PRO A 130 -36.96 -8.74 1.42
N MET A 131 -37.19 -7.43 1.34
CA MET A 131 -36.28 -6.50 0.70
C MET A 131 -34.95 -6.35 1.46
N ALA A 132 -34.97 -6.39 2.80
CA ALA A 132 -33.77 -6.38 3.60
C ALA A 132 -32.86 -7.59 3.28
N HIS A 133 -33.44 -8.77 3.17
CA HIS A 133 -32.73 -9.99 2.78
C HIS A 133 -32.17 -9.88 1.35
N THR A 134 -32.98 -9.38 0.41
CA THR A 134 -32.51 -9.18 -0.97
C THR A 134 -31.30 -8.21 -1.05
N LEU A 135 -31.34 -7.10 -0.30
CA LEU A 135 -30.22 -6.17 -0.23
C LEU A 135 -28.97 -6.76 0.37
N HIS A 136 -29.13 -7.53 1.45
CA HIS A 136 -28.03 -8.28 2.07
C HIS A 136 -27.39 -9.23 1.05
N ASP A 137 -28.18 -10.08 0.38
CA ASP A 137 -27.70 -11.08 -0.56
C ASP A 137 -27.02 -10.42 -1.77
N LEU A 138 -27.54 -9.27 -2.24
CA LEU A 138 -26.93 -8.50 -3.30
C LEU A 138 -25.57 -7.95 -2.86
N ALA A 139 -25.45 -7.38 -1.66
CA ALA A 139 -24.18 -6.88 -1.13
C ALA A 139 -23.14 -8.01 -1.01
N VAL A 140 -23.53 -9.15 -0.49
CA VAL A 140 -22.66 -10.35 -0.41
C VAL A 140 -22.22 -10.79 -1.81
N SER A 141 -23.09 -10.76 -2.81
CA SER A 141 -22.74 -11.11 -4.20
C SER A 141 -21.75 -10.13 -4.85
N LEU A 142 -21.61 -8.92 -4.29
CA LEU A 142 -20.67 -7.89 -4.69
C LEU A 142 -19.38 -7.90 -3.83
N ASP A 143 -19.15 -8.95 -3.06
CA ASP A 143 -18.04 -9.08 -2.10
C ASP A 143 -18.02 -7.99 -1.00
N TRP A 144 -19.19 -7.39 -0.70
CA TRP A 144 -19.33 -6.47 0.41
C TRP A 144 -19.55 -7.24 1.72
N ARG A 145 -19.13 -6.64 2.83
CA ARG A 145 -19.62 -7.08 4.13
C ARG A 145 -21.09 -6.66 4.25
N ALA A 146 -21.94 -7.56 4.68
CA ALA A 146 -23.34 -7.24 4.91
C ALA A 146 -23.83 -7.89 6.19
N GLU A 147 -24.68 -7.18 6.94
CA GLU A 147 -25.36 -7.70 8.11
C GLU A 147 -26.77 -7.14 8.19
N ILE A 148 -27.68 -7.96 8.73
CA ILE A 148 -29.07 -7.54 9.00
C ILE A 148 -29.20 -7.40 10.51
N ILE A 149 -29.68 -6.24 10.95
CA ILE A 149 -29.95 -5.94 12.35
C ILE A 149 -31.48 -5.87 12.53
N ASP A 150 -31.96 -6.61 13.51
CA ASP A 150 -33.35 -6.53 13.96
C ASP A 150 -33.58 -5.16 14.62
N GLY A 151 -34.55 -4.42 14.15
CA GLY A 151 -34.97 -3.15 14.76
C GLY A 151 -35.83 -3.36 15.97
#